data_11764f98a5e04b9264b0a8d81983f48c
#
_entry.id   11764f98a5e04b9264b0a8d81983f48c
#
_cell.length_a   1.000
_cell.length_b   1.000
_cell.length_c   1.000
_cell.angle_alpha   90.00
_cell.angle_beta   90.00
_cell.angle_gamma   90.00
#
_symmetry.space_group_name_H-M   'P 1'
#
loop_
_entity.id
_entity.type
_entity.pdbx_description
1 polymer ?
#
loop_
_entity_poly.entity_id
_entity_poly.type
_entity_poly.pdbx_seq_one_letter_code
_entity_poly.pdbx_strand_id
1 'polypeptide(L)'
;DLGYMYGGGADAILKDIEVVNREMHQQLPDLPLILFGHSMGSLAVRAFARDHDDCMDMLIICGSPSKNTARPLGVALAHAESTVFGPTHRSHVIEALSFGGNVMRFRKDQNCTSWICANKAAAQEYSDSELCGFTFTDDGYLALFELMKRAYDVKHWHCTKPKMPVLFVSGADDPCMINVRHFAKAVQDMRHAGYLDVKGKLYPGMRHEILNETDKKRVYHDIAFYIRKKEIGRASCRERV
;
A
#
# COMPACT_ATOMS: atom_id res chain seq x y z
N ASP A 1 -13.28 -14.08 -9.53
CA ASP A 1 -12.35 -13.71 -10.62
C ASP A 1 -11.25 -12.81 -10.07
N LEU A 2 -9.98 -13.25 -10.25
CA LEU A 2 -8.81 -12.48 -9.79
C LEU A 2 -8.75 -11.12 -10.51
N GLY A 3 -8.49 -10.04 -9.74
CA GLY A 3 -8.34 -8.69 -10.29
C GLY A 3 -9.63 -7.99 -10.69
N TYR A 4 -10.80 -8.60 -10.46
CA TYR A 4 -12.11 -7.99 -10.67
C TYR A 4 -12.71 -7.53 -9.32
N MET A 5 -13.23 -6.32 -9.25
CA MET A 5 -13.76 -5.72 -8.01
C MET A 5 -15.30 -5.70 -7.97
N TYR A 6 -15.95 -6.47 -8.85
CA TYR A 6 -17.41 -6.69 -8.90
C TYR A 6 -18.23 -5.39 -8.91
N GLY A 7 -17.70 -4.36 -9.56
CA GLY A 7 -18.35 -3.04 -9.66
C GLY A 7 -18.34 -2.22 -8.35
N GLY A 8 -17.86 -2.80 -7.25
CA GLY A 8 -17.79 -2.09 -5.96
C GLY A 8 -16.55 -1.18 -5.84
N GLY A 9 -15.51 -1.47 -6.61
CA GLY A 9 -14.31 -0.66 -6.74
C GLY A 9 -13.64 -0.33 -5.40
N ALA A 10 -13.12 0.89 -5.31
CA ALA A 10 -12.44 1.37 -4.10
C ALA A 10 -13.39 1.47 -2.89
N ASP A 11 -14.66 1.81 -3.10
CA ASP A 11 -15.63 1.96 -2.00
C ASP A 11 -15.90 0.64 -1.30
N ALA A 12 -16.04 -0.47 -2.05
CA ALA A 12 -16.20 -1.80 -1.47
C ALA A 12 -14.96 -2.20 -0.65
N ILE A 13 -13.74 -1.98 -1.17
CA ILE A 13 -12.51 -2.26 -0.44
C ILE A 13 -12.45 -1.49 0.88
N LEU A 14 -12.78 -0.20 0.87
CA LEU A 14 -12.77 0.62 2.09
C LEU A 14 -13.86 0.18 3.07
N LYS A 15 -15.02 -0.23 2.58
CA LYS A 15 -16.11 -0.78 3.40
C LYS A 15 -15.73 -2.10 4.04
N ASP A 16 -15.02 -2.98 3.32
CA ASP A 16 -14.52 -4.24 3.86
C ASP A 16 -13.48 -3.99 4.97
N ILE A 17 -12.58 -3.02 4.78
CA ILE A 17 -11.64 -2.61 5.83
C ILE A 17 -12.41 -2.12 7.07
N GLU A 18 -13.46 -1.32 6.90
CA GLU A 18 -14.30 -0.84 8.02
C GLU A 18 -14.95 -2.02 8.76
N VAL A 19 -15.51 -2.98 8.04
CA VAL A 19 -16.18 -4.16 8.62
C VAL A 19 -15.18 -4.98 9.43
N VAL A 20 -14.02 -5.31 8.85
CA VAL A 20 -12.97 -6.09 9.54
C VAL A 20 -12.43 -5.32 10.75
N ASN A 21 -12.20 -4.03 10.62
CA ASN A 21 -11.72 -3.16 11.69
C ASN A 21 -12.70 -3.16 12.89
N ARG A 22 -14.00 -2.99 12.61
CA ARG A 22 -15.05 -3.02 13.62
C ARG A 22 -15.14 -4.39 14.31
N GLU A 23 -15.04 -5.47 13.55
CA GLU A 23 -15.05 -6.83 14.09
C GLU A 23 -13.86 -7.07 15.02
N MET A 24 -12.67 -6.61 14.65
CA MET A 24 -11.49 -6.72 15.50
C MET A 24 -11.64 -5.94 16.81
N HIS A 25 -12.20 -4.74 16.77
CA HIS A 25 -12.48 -3.97 17.99
C HIS A 25 -13.52 -4.65 18.90
N GLN A 26 -14.51 -5.34 18.34
CA GLN A 26 -15.50 -6.08 19.13
C GLN A 26 -14.90 -7.31 19.79
N GLN A 27 -14.06 -8.05 19.06
CA GLN A 27 -13.43 -9.27 19.59
C GLN A 27 -12.27 -8.99 20.56
N LEU A 28 -11.54 -7.90 20.35
CA LEU A 28 -10.30 -7.56 21.08
C LEU A 28 -10.31 -6.09 21.52
N PRO A 29 -11.28 -5.68 22.37
CA PRO A 29 -11.50 -4.25 22.71
C PRO A 29 -10.34 -3.60 23.46
N ASP A 30 -9.56 -4.39 24.19
CA ASP A 30 -8.46 -3.90 25.01
C ASP A 30 -7.11 -3.86 24.30
N LEU A 31 -7.05 -4.38 23.05
CA LEU A 31 -5.81 -4.41 22.29
C LEU A 31 -5.72 -3.24 21.30
N PRO A 32 -4.50 -2.68 21.12
CA PRO A 32 -4.30 -1.65 20.10
C PRO A 32 -4.47 -2.25 18.70
N LEU A 33 -5.20 -1.54 17.84
CA LEU A 33 -5.40 -1.94 16.46
C LEU A 33 -4.37 -1.27 15.53
N ILE A 34 -3.58 -2.10 14.87
CA ILE A 34 -2.55 -1.66 13.91
C ILE A 34 -3.01 -2.03 12.51
N LEU A 35 -3.23 -1.02 11.67
CA LEU A 35 -3.59 -1.23 10.27
C LEU A 35 -2.32 -1.27 9.42
N PHE A 36 -2.08 -2.42 8.77
CA PHE A 36 -0.93 -2.64 7.90
C PHE A 36 -1.39 -2.83 6.46
N GLY A 37 -0.83 -2.07 5.52
CA GLY A 37 -1.11 -2.23 4.10
C GLY A 37 0.17 -2.34 3.26
N HIS A 38 0.19 -3.30 2.31
CA HIS A 38 1.28 -3.46 1.35
C HIS A 38 0.80 -3.15 -0.07
N SER A 39 1.62 -2.50 -0.87
CA SER A 39 1.36 -2.20 -2.28
C SER A 39 0.00 -1.49 -2.49
N MET A 40 -0.91 -2.03 -3.29
CA MET A 40 -2.29 -1.54 -3.41
C MET A 40 -2.98 -1.45 -2.05
N GLY A 41 -2.76 -2.42 -1.14
CA GLY A 41 -3.25 -2.38 0.22
C GLY A 41 -2.73 -1.18 1.01
N SER A 42 -1.51 -0.68 0.73
CA SER A 42 -0.98 0.54 1.34
C SER A 42 -1.73 1.80 0.90
N LEU A 43 -2.24 1.82 -0.32
CA LEU A 43 -3.11 2.89 -0.80
C LEU A 43 -4.50 2.79 -0.16
N ALA A 44 -5.02 1.56 -0.01
CA ALA A 44 -6.31 1.29 0.63
C ALA A 44 -6.32 1.73 2.10
N VAL A 45 -5.31 1.32 2.90
CA VAL A 45 -5.25 1.73 4.32
C VAL A 45 -5.02 3.22 4.50
N ARG A 46 -4.32 3.89 3.58
CA ARG A 46 -4.19 5.35 3.59
C ARG A 46 -5.49 6.03 3.20
N ALA A 47 -6.17 5.54 2.17
CA ALA A 47 -7.48 6.05 1.76
C ALA A 47 -8.53 5.87 2.86
N PHE A 48 -8.47 4.75 3.60
CA PHE A 48 -9.31 4.49 4.76
C PHE A 48 -8.98 5.44 5.92
N ALA A 49 -7.69 5.57 6.28
CA ALA A 49 -7.25 6.45 7.37
C ALA A 49 -7.58 7.93 7.13
N ARG A 50 -7.77 8.35 5.88
CA ARG A 50 -8.16 9.73 5.54
C ARG A 50 -9.45 10.16 6.24
N ASP A 51 -10.41 9.24 6.36
CA ASP A 51 -11.75 9.52 6.87
C ASP A 51 -12.06 8.77 8.19
N HIS A 52 -11.21 7.76 8.58
CA HIS A 52 -11.46 6.82 9.68
C HIS A 52 -10.21 6.55 10.54
N ASP A 53 -9.38 7.56 10.80
CA ASP A 53 -8.17 7.38 11.62
C ASP A 53 -8.49 7.19 13.11
N ASP A 54 -9.70 7.50 13.54
CA ASP A 54 -10.22 7.25 14.89
C ASP A 54 -10.34 5.76 15.21
N CYS A 55 -10.50 4.91 14.19
CA CYS A 55 -10.67 3.45 14.32
C CYS A 55 -9.36 2.66 14.46
N MET A 56 -8.21 3.29 14.54
CA MET A 56 -6.91 2.60 14.62
C MET A 56 -5.95 3.31 15.55
N ASP A 57 -4.92 2.58 15.99
CA ASP A 57 -3.90 3.10 16.90
C ASP A 57 -2.54 3.33 16.23
N MET A 58 -2.31 2.71 15.09
CA MET A 58 -1.08 2.86 14.30
C MET A 58 -1.35 2.50 12.85
N LEU A 59 -0.66 3.19 11.94
CA LEU A 59 -0.70 2.91 10.51
C LEU A 59 0.69 2.52 10.00
N ILE A 60 0.80 1.36 9.34
CA ILE A 60 2.03 0.88 8.70
C ILE A 60 1.81 0.77 7.20
N ILE A 61 2.61 1.46 6.44
CA ILE A 61 2.51 1.64 4.99
C ILE A 61 3.74 1.01 4.35
N CYS A 62 3.57 -0.15 3.72
CA CYS A 62 4.65 -0.96 3.16
C CYS A 62 4.61 -0.93 1.62
N GLY A 63 5.76 -0.68 0.97
CA GLY A 63 5.88 -0.75 -0.49
C GLY A 63 4.86 0.14 -1.23
N SER A 64 4.58 1.33 -0.71
CA SER A 64 3.50 2.16 -1.24
C SER A 64 3.84 2.75 -2.60
N PRO A 65 3.01 2.51 -3.64
CA PRO A 65 3.17 3.17 -4.92
C PRO A 65 3.10 4.69 -4.79
N SER A 66 4.01 5.38 -5.45
CA SER A 66 4.03 6.84 -5.46
C SER A 66 2.90 7.42 -6.30
N LYS A 67 2.57 8.69 -6.04
CA LYS A 67 1.59 9.43 -6.83
C LYS A 67 1.98 9.41 -8.31
N ASN A 68 1.12 8.87 -9.16
CA ASN A 68 1.32 8.82 -10.60
C ASN A 68 0.56 9.96 -11.29
N THR A 69 1.27 10.86 -11.95
CA THR A 69 0.68 12.01 -12.67
C THR A 69 -0.04 11.57 -13.94
N ALA A 70 0.28 10.40 -14.50
CA ALA A 70 -0.40 9.81 -15.66
C ALA A 70 -1.71 9.09 -15.28
N ARG A 71 -2.05 8.99 -13.99
CA ARG A 71 -3.28 8.34 -13.50
C ARG A 71 -4.55 8.79 -14.27
N PRO A 72 -4.80 10.08 -14.57
CA PRO A 72 -6.01 10.49 -15.31
C PRO A 72 -6.12 9.85 -16.68
N LEU A 73 -4.99 9.64 -17.37
CA LEU A 73 -4.95 8.94 -18.67
C LEU A 73 -5.30 7.45 -18.48
N GLY A 74 -4.75 6.79 -17.46
CA GLY A 74 -5.08 5.41 -17.13
C GLY A 74 -6.57 5.23 -16.82
N VAL A 75 -7.17 6.16 -16.06
CA VAL A 75 -8.62 6.16 -15.78
C VAL A 75 -9.44 6.31 -17.05
N ALA A 76 -9.09 7.26 -17.94
CA ALA A 76 -9.81 7.46 -19.19
C ALA A 76 -9.74 6.22 -20.09
N LEU A 77 -8.57 5.58 -20.17
CA LEU A 77 -8.37 4.35 -20.95
C LEU A 77 -9.19 3.20 -20.36
N ALA A 78 -9.14 2.96 -19.05
CA ALA A 78 -9.90 1.90 -18.40
C ALA A 78 -11.42 2.08 -18.61
N HIS A 79 -11.93 3.30 -18.53
CA HIS A 79 -13.34 3.56 -18.85
C HIS A 79 -13.68 3.29 -20.32
N ALA A 80 -12.82 3.69 -21.24
CA ALA A 80 -13.04 3.45 -22.67
C ALA A 80 -13.04 1.95 -23.00
N GLU A 81 -12.05 1.19 -22.52
CA GLU A 81 -11.96 -0.25 -22.72
C GLU A 81 -13.12 -0.98 -22.03
N SER A 82 -13.45 -0.64 -20.79
CA SER A 82 -14.60 -1.20 -20.06
C SER A 82 -15.93 -0.95 -20.76
N THR A 83 -16.10 0.19 -21.44
CA THR A 83 -17.30 0.51 -22.21
C THR A 83 -17.42 -0.36 -23.46
N VAL A 84 -16.30 -0.67 -24.12
CA VAL A 84 -16.27 -1.44 -25.37
C VAL A 84 -16.25 -2.94 -25.12
N PHE A 85 -15.46 -3.40 -24.14
CA PHE A 85 -15.17 -4.82 -23.91
C PHE A 85 -15.79 -5.37 -22.61
N GLY A 86 -16.40 -4.50 -21.80
CA GLY A 86 -16.98 -4.85 -20.50
C GLY A 86 -16.00 -4.73 -19.34
N PRO A 87 -16.50 -4.65 -18.08
CA PRO A 87 -15.69 -4.36 -16.88
C PRO A 87 -14.71 -5.48 -16.50
N THR A 88 -14.90 -6.68 -17.00
CA THR A 88 -14.03 -7.84 -16.77
C THR A 88 -12.89 -7.96 -17.79
N HIS A 89 -12.85 -7.06 -18.78
CA HIS A 89 -11.75 -7.00 -19.74
C HIS A 89 -10.41 -6.77 -19.00
N ARG A 90 -9.36 -7.47 -19.43
CA ARG A 90 -8.02 -7.37 -18.85
C ARG A 90 -7.12 -6.54 -19.77
N SER A 91 -6.86 -5.30 -19.36
CA SER A 91 -6.09 -4.37 -20.15
C SER A 91 -4.58 -4.62 -20.05
N HIS A 92 -4.03 -5.30 -21.03
CA HIS A 92 -2.57 -5.43 -21.16
C HIS A 92 -1.88 -4.09 -21.46
N VAL A 93 -2.60 -3.13 -22.05
CA VAL A 93 -2.08 -1.78 -22.30
C VAL A 93 -1.90 -1.03 -20.99
N ILE A 94 -2.91 -1.03 -20.11
CA ILE A 94 -2.82 -0.39 -18.79
C ILE A 94 -1.77 -1.09 -17.93
N GLU A 95 -1.69 -2.43 -17.99
CA GLU A 95 -0.66 -3.21 -17.29
C GLU A 95 0.74 -2.78 -17.73
N ALA A 96 1.00 -2.74 -19.04
CA ALA A 96 2.30 -2.33 -19.58
C ALA A 96 2.66 -0.88 -19.18
N LEU A 97 1.70 0.03 -19.21
CA LEU A 97 1.90 1.42 -18.77
C LEU A 97 2.14 1.55 -17.26
N SER A 98 1.51 0.68 -16.46
CA SER A 98 1.60 0.71 -15.00
C SER A 98 2.85 0.01 -14.48
N PHE A 99 3.21 -1.13 -15.04
CA PHE A 99 4.25 -2.01 -14.51
C PHE A 99 5.40 -2.31 -15.47
N GLY A 100 5.26 -2.02 -16.77
CA GLY A 100 6.30 -2.30 -17.76
C GLY A 100 7.64 -1.63 -17.44
N GLY A 101 7.63 -0.42 -16.87
CA GLY A 101 8.82 0.26 -16.39
C GLY A 101 9.53 -0.49 -15.26
N ASN A 102 8.75 -1.14 -14.36
CA ASN A 102 9.29 -1.93 -13.26
C ASN A 102 10.00 -3.18 -13.79
N VAL A 103 9.38 -3.89 -14.72
CA VAL A 103 9.96 -5.06 -15.40
C VAL A 103 11.25 -4.67 -16.13
N MET A 104 11.22 -3.57 -16.90
CA MET A 104 12.38 -3.11 -17.67
C MET A 104 13.56 -2.73 -16.77
N ARG A 105 13.32 -2.17 -15.58
CA ARG A 105 14.38 -1.81 -14.62
C ARG A 105 15.18 -3.03 -14.19
N PHE A 106 14.56 -4.21 -14.08
CA PHE A 106 15.20 -5.45 -13.63
C PHE A 106 15.32 -6.53 -14.73
N ARG A 107 15.24 -6.14 -16.01
CA ARG A 107 15.28 -7.07 -17.16
C ARG A 107 16.50 -7.99 -17.21
N LYS A 108 17.61 -7.59 -16.58
CA LYS A 108 18.85 -8.39 -16.52
C LYS A 108 18.71 -9.64 -15.65
N ASP A 109 17.74 -9.67 -14.75
CA ASP A 109 17.49 -10.81 -13.85
C ASP A 109 16.70 -11.94 -14.52
N GLN A 110 16.33 -11.77 -15.80
CA GLN A 110 15.69 -12.79 -16.67
C GLN A 110 14.32 -13.32 -16.16
N ASN A 111 13.74 -12.69 -15.12
CA ASN A 111 12.40 -13.01 -14.63
C ASN A 111 11.58 -11.71 -14.59
N CYS A 112 10.39 -11.73 -15.21
CA CYS A 112 9.51 -10.55 -15.28
C CYS A 112 8.99 -10.10 -13.90
N THR A 113 9.01 -10.99 -12.91
CA THR A 113 8.65 -10.69 -11.50
C THR A 113 9.82 -10.26 -10.63
N SER A 114 11.04 -10.15 -11.19
CA SER A 114 12.23 -9.74 -10.43
C SER A 114 12.09 -8.39 -9.73
N TRP A 115 11.24 -7.51 -10.23
CA TRP A 115 10.99 -6.23 -9.58
C TRP A 115 10.25 -6.35 -8.24
N ILE A 116 9.56 -7.48 -8.01
CA ILE A 116 8.82 -7.78 -6.78
C ILE A 116 9.80 -8.01 -5.62
N CYS A 117 10.83 -8.86 -5.83
CA CYS A 117 11.73 -9.26 -4.77
C CYS A 117 13.15 -9.51 -5.31
N ALA A 118 14.19 -9.10 -4.58
CA ALA A 118 15.57 -9.44 -4.91
C ALA A 118 15.91 -10.89 -4.55
N ASN A 119 15.16 -11.51 -3.62
CA ASN A 119 15.23 -12.94 -3.37
C ASN A 119 14.64 -13.70 -4.56
N LYS A 120 15.52 -14.34 -5.36
CA LYS A 120 15.12 -15.02 -6.59
C LYS A 120 14.14 -16.16 -6.35
N ALA A 121 14.24 -16.87 -5.23
CA ALA A 121 13.32 -17.95 -4.88
C ALA A 121 11.91 -17.39 -4.62
N ALA A 122 11.78 -16.32 -3.85
CA ALA A 122 10.50 -15.65 -3.61
C ALA A 122 9.90 -15.04 -4.89
N ALA A 123 10.74 -14.44 -5.75
CA ALA A 123 10.29 -13.92 -7.05
C ALA A 123 9.79 -15.04 -7.98
N GLN A 124 10.42 -16.21 -7.93
CA GLN A 124 10.00 -17.38 -8.71
C GLN A 124 8.69 -17.96 -8.15
N GLU A 125 8.58 -18.11 -6.83
CA GLU A 125 7.35 -18.57 -6.16
C GLU A 125 6.16 -17.65 -6.51
N TYR A 126 6.37 -16.33 -6.53
CA TYR A 126 5.37 -15.37 -6.98
C TYR A 126 4.98 -15.60 -8.45
N SER A 127 5.96 -15.85 -9.32
CA SER A 127 5.74 -16.09 -10.76
C SER A 127 4.97 -17.40 -11.02
N ASP A 128 5.21 -18.41 -10.20
CA ASP A 128 4.61 -19.73 -10.36
C ASP A 128 3.21 -19.84 -9.72
N SER A 129 2.82 -18.86 -8.91
CA SER A 129 1.53 -18.85 -8.23
C SER A 129 0.41 -18.35 -9.15
N GLU A 130 -0.64 -19.14 -9.31
CA GLU A 130 -1.86 -18.73 -10.03
C GLU A 130 -2.59 -17.56 -9.34
N LEU A 131 -2.31 -17.31 -8.05
CA LEU A 131 -2.90 -16.24 -7.26
C LEU A 131 -2.11 -14.92 -7.35
N CYS A 132 -0.98 -14.91 -8.05
CA CYS A 132 -0.08 -13.76 -8.19
C CYS A 132 0.15 -13.42 -9.67
N GLY A 133 0.63 -12.22 -9.95
CA GLY A 133 1.05 -11.81 -11.29
C GLY A 133 -0.05 -11.73 -12.34
N PHE A 134 -1.32 -11.85 -11.96
CA PHE A 134 -2.43 -11.73 -12.89
C PHE A 134 -2.69 -10.26 -13.29
N THR A 135 -3.03 -10.05 -14.54
CA THR A 135 -3.46 -8.73 -15.03
C THR A 135 -4.80 -8.36 -14.39
N PHE A 136 -4.92 -7.16 -13.85
CA PHE A 136 -6.18 -6.64 -13.34
C PHE A 136 -7.19 -6.45 -14.49
N THR A 137 -8.47 -6.55 -14.15
CA THR A 137 -9.53 -6.10 -15.04
C THR A 137 -9.58 -4.58 -15.09
N ASP A 138 -10.29 -4.00 -16.08
CA ASP A 138 -10.49 -2.55 -16.15
C ASP A 138 -11.13 -2.01 -14.88
N ASP A 139 -12.10 -2.72 -14.30
CA ASP A 139 -12.70 -2.41 -13.00
C ASP A 139 -11.67 -2.42 -11.88
N GLY A 140 -10.75 -3.41 -11.87
CA GLY A 140 -9.64 -3.49 -10.92
C GLY A 140 -8.66 -2.33 -11.02
N TYR A 141 -8.32 -1.90 -12.24
CA TYR A 141 -7.49 -0.71 -12.46
C TYR A 141 -8.18 0.58 -12.02
N LEU A 142 -9.48 0.72 -12.28
CA LEU A 142 -10.25 1.87 -11.80
C LEU A 142 -10.24 1.95 -10.27
N ALA A 143 -10.40 0.81 -9.58
CA ALA A 143 -10.29 0.74 -8.13
C ALA A 143 -8.88 1.14 -7.63
N LEU A 144 -7.81 0.63 -8.23
CA LEU A 144 -6.43 1.00 -7.92
C LEU A 144 -6.19 2.51 -8.09
N PHE A 145 -6.65 3.08 -9.20
CA PHE A 145 -6.48 4.50 -9.48
C PHE A 145 -7.29 5.39 -8.54
N GLU A 146 -8.48 4.98 -8.13
CA GLU A 146 -9.28 5.73 -7.16
C GLU A 146 -8.67 5.66 -5.75
N LEU A 147 -8.19 4.49 -5.31
CA LEU A 147 -7.44 4.36 -4.05
C LEU A 147 -6.19 5.26 -4.05
N MET A 148 -5.44 5.29 -5.16
CA MET A 148 -4.28 6.18 -5.31
C MET A 148 -4.69 7.66 -5.20
N LYS A 149 -5.78 8.06 -5.85
CA LYS A 149 -6.30 9.43 -5.77
C LYS A 149 -6.59 9.81 -4.32
N ARG A 150 -7.36 8.98 -3.59
CA ARG A 150 -7.75 9.24 -2.20
C ARG A 150 -6.56 9.24 -1.26
N ALA A 151 -5.62 8.31 -1.40
CA ALA A 151 -4.41 8.22 -0.58
C ALA A 151 -3.49 9.45 -0.70
N TYR A 152 -3.56 10.19 -1.81
CA TYR A 152 -2.75 11.40 -2.06
C TYR A 152 -3.56 12.70 -2.05
N ASP A 153 -4.83 12.65 -1.65
CA ASP A 153 -5.68 13.84 -1.51
C ASP A 153 -5.56 14.47 -0.13
N VAL A 154 -4.40 15.05 0.12
CA VAL A 154 -4.04 15.67 1.43
C VAL A 154 -5.01 16.80 1.82
N LYS A 155 -5.61 17.48 0.85
CA LYS A 155 -6.50 18.61 1.13
C LYS A 155 -7.82 18.20 1.80
N HIS A 156 -8.28 16.99 1.56
CA HIS A 156 -9.53 16.45 2.13
C HIS A 156 -9.27 15.40 3.21
N TRP A 157 -8.09 15.47 3.84
CA TRP A 157 -7.74 14.55 4.92
C TRP A 157 -8.28 15.05 6.26
N HIS A 158 -8.98 14.18 6.98
CA HIS A 158 -9.57 14.49 8.29
C HIS A 158 -8.74 13.83 9.40
N CYS A 159 -7.63 14.47 9.79
CA CYS A 159 -6.79 13.95 10.87
C CYS A 159 -7.43 14.24 12.24
N THR A 160 -7.98 13.21 12.89
CA THR A 160 -8.57 13.29 14.24
C THR A 160 -7.58 12.85 15.31
N LYS A 161 -6.57 12.02 14.95
CA LYS A 161 -5.52 11.51 15.84
C LYS A 161 -4.12 12.02 15.45
N PRO A 162 -3.77 13.30 15.63
CA PRO A 162 -2.47 13.85 15.19
C PRO A 162 -1.25 13.12 15.74
N LYS A 163 -1.37 12.49 16.93
CA LYS A 163 -0.29 11.75 17.58
C LYS A 163 -0.25 10.26 17.21
N MET A 164 -1.15 9.80 16.35
CA MET A 164 -1.11 8.41 15.87
C MET A 164 0.21 8.16 15.14
N PRO A 165 0.96 7.08 15.50
CA PRO A 165 2.18 6.73 14.81
C PRO A 165 1.89 6.26 13.38
N VAL A 166 2.63 6.77 12.43
CA VAL A 166 2.59 6.35 11.01
C VAL A 166 3.99 5.94 10.58
N LEU A 167 4.14 4.72 10.10
CA LEU A 167 5.41 4.17 9.64
C LEU A 167 5.33 3.82 8.16
N PHE A 168 6.20 4.42 7.34
CA PHE A 168 6.45 3.99 5.97
C PHE A 168 7.67 3.09 5.92
N VAL A 169 7.55 1.95 5.25
CA VAL A 169 8.65 1.02 4.98
C VAL A 169 8.65 0.60 3.52
N SER A 170 9.83 0.52 2.89
CA SER A 170 9.96 0.04 1.51
C SER A 170 11.39 -0.43 1.25
N GLY A 171 11.58 -1.23 0.21
CA GLY A 171 12.90 -1.48 -0.32
C GLY A 171 13.48 -0.21 -0.97
N ALA A 172 14.76 0.02 -0.83
CA ALA A 172 15.41 1.17 -1.47
C ALA A 172 15.44 1.05 -3.01
N ASP A 173 15.32 -0.19 -3.51
CA ASP A 173 15.26 -0.51 -4.93
C ASP A 173 13.84 -0.78 -5.44
N ASP A 174 12.82 -0.55 -4.62
CA ASP A 174 11.41 -0.71 -5.00
C ASP A 174 11.04 0.26 -6.14
N PRO A 175 10.69 -0.24 -7.33
CA PRO A 175 10.34 0.63 -8.45
C PRO A 175 8.97 1.31 -8.29
N CYS A 176 8.08 0.76 -7.47
CA CYS A 176 6.74 1.33 -7.22
C CYS A 176 6.82 2.68 -6.50
N MET A 177 7.85 2.92 -5.70
CA MET A 177 8.06 4.24 -5.10
C MET A 177 8.67 5.26 -6.08
N ILE A 178 8.99 4.86 -7.32
CA ILE A 178 9.69 5.64 -8.36
C ILE A 178 11.15 5.93 -7.93
N ASN A 179 11.35 6.66 -6.84
CA ASN A 179 12.65 6.94 -6.23
C ASN A 179 12.49 7.46 -4.78
N VAL A 180 13.64 7.63 -4.10
CA VAL A 180 13.70 8.07 -2.70
C VAL A 180 13.02 9.44 -2.46
N ARG A 181 13.06 10.36 -3.44
CA ARG A 181 12.40 11.67 -3.30
C ARG A 181 10.87 11.53 -3.25
N HIS A 182 10.30 10.65 -4.07
CA HIS A 182 8.86 10.36 -4.05
C HIS A 182 8.44 9.67 -2.77
N PHE A 183 9.25 8.73 -2.26
CA PHE A 183 9.02 8.13 -0.95
C PHE A 183 9.03 9.18 0.16
N ALA A 184 10.06 10.04 0.21
CA ALA A 184 10.14 11.12 1.19
C ALA A 184 8.95 12.09 1.09
N LYS A 185 8.48 12.37 -0.15
CA LYS A 185 7.28 13.18 -0.37
C LYS A 185 6.03 12.50 0.18
N ALA A 186 5.83 11.21 -0.02
CA ALA A 186 4.69 10.48 0.54
C ALA A 186 4.68 10.53 2.08
N VAL A 187 5.85 10.40 2.72
CA VAL A 187 6.02 10.60 4.18
C VAL A 187 5.65 12.02 4.58
N GLN A 188 6.07 13.02 3.82
CA GLN A 188 5.77 14.43 4.10
C GLN A 188 4.30 14.76 3.87
N ASP A 189 3.65 14.17 2.86
CA ASP A 189 2.22 14.34 2.60
C ASP A 189 1.38 13.91 3.82
N MET A 190 1.77 12.84 4.54
CA MET A 190 1.10 12.45 5.80
C MET A 190 1.30 13.48 6.92
N ARG A 191 2.48 14.11 6.99
CA ARG A 191 2.70 15.21 7.95
C ARG A 191 1.85 16.43 7.61
N HIS A 192 1.72 16.75 6.34
CA HIS A 192 0.84 17.84 5.88
C HIS A 192 -0.65 17.51 6.11
N ALA A 193 -1.03 16.24 6.12
CA ALA A 193 -2.35 15.78 6.50
C ALA A 193 -2.66 15.97 8.01
N GLY A 194 -1.66 16.29 8.84
CA GLY A 194 -1.84 16.60 10.26
C GLY A 194 -1.15 15.62 11.22
N TYR A 195 -0.53 14.54 10.75
CA TYR A 195 0.13 13.56 11.63
C TYR A 195 1.53 14.05 12.07
N LEU A 196 1.77 14.06 13.38
CA LEU A 196 3.02 14.57 13.98
C LEU A 196 4.11 13.49 14.10
N ASP A 197 3.72 12.22 14.20
CA ASP A 197 4.65 11.08 14.36
C ASP A 197 4.70 10.23 13.10
N VAL A 198 5.26 10.77 12.03
CA VAL A 198 5.43 10.06 10.76
C VAL A 198 6.89 9.74 10.54
N LYS A 199 7.22 8.45 10.33
CA LYS A 199 8.57 7.98 10.04
C LYS A 199 8.63 7.21 8.73
N GLY A 200 9.77 7.25 8.08
CA GLY A 200 10.07 6.47 6.89
C GLY A 200 11.36 5.69 7.07
N LYS A 201 11.38 4.42 6.62
CA LYS A 201 12.56 3.58 6.59
C LYS A 201 12.68 2.87 5.24
N LEU A 202 13.85 2.96 4.63
CA LEU A 202 14.22 2.24 3.41
C LEU A 202 15.22 1.14 3.74
N TYR A 203 15.08 -0.01 3.08
CA TYR A 203 15.97 -1.16 3.21
C TYR A 203 16.83 -1.29 1.96
N PRO A 204 18.16 -1.00 2.05
CA PRO A 204 19.07 -1.11 0.92
C PRO A 204 19.10 -2.52 0.34
N GLY A 205 19.12 -2.64 -0.99
CA GLY A 205 19.15 -3.91 -1.71
C GLY A 205 17.85 -4.69 -1.76
N MET A 206 16.80 -4.21 -1.07
CA MET A 206 15.47 -4.80 -1.12
C MET A 206 14.58 -4.10 -2.15
N ARG A 207 13.65 -4.86 -2.73
CA ARG A 207 12.67 -4.40 -3.73
C ARG A 207 11.29 -4.21 -3.11
N HIS A 208 10.25 -4.55 -3.84
CA HIS A 208 8.86 -4.24 -3.47
C HIS A 208 8.37 -5.04 -2.25
N GLU A 209 8.61 -6.34 -2.22
CA GLU A 209 8.16 -7.25 -1.14
C GLU A 209 9.22 -7.44 -0.07
N ILE A 210 9.48 -6.42 0.73
CA ILE A 210 10.51 -6.46 1.78
C ILE A 210 10.31 -7.56 2.82
N LEU A 211 9.08 -8.07 2.99
CA LEU A 211 8.74 -9.15 3.90
C LEU A 211 9.09 -10.54 3.36
N ASN A 212 9.47 -10.63 2.08
CA ASN A 212 9.85 -11.87 1.39
C ASN A 212 11.33 -11.87 0.98
N GLU A 213 12.06 -10.79 1.25
CA GLU A 213 13.48 -10.66 0.94
C GLU A 213 14.36 -11.62 1.75
N THR A 214 15.58 -11.84 1.29
CA THR A 214 16.52 -12.74 1.96
C THR A 214 16.77 -12.34 3.42
N ASP A 215 16.91 -11.03 3.68
CA ASP A 215 17.10 -10.48 5.04
C ASP A 215 15.77 -10.01 5.68
N LYS A 216 14.64 -10.68 5.39
CA LYS A 216 13.32 -10.34 5.90
C LYS A 216 13.22 -10.30 7.43
N LYS A 217 14.02 -11.10 8.13
CA LYS A 217 14.06 -11.11 9.60
C LYS A 217 14.41 -9.74 10.19
N ARG A 218 15.29 -8.99 9.52
CA ARG A 218 15.62 -7.62 9.90
C ARG A 218 14.39 -6.71 9.79
N VAL A 219 13.63 -6.84 8.71
CA VAL A 219 12.40 -6.06 8.51
C VAL A 219 11.37 -6.37 9.59
N TYR A 220 11.15 -7.66 9.89
CA TYR A 220 10.24 -8.09 10.97
C TYR A 220 10.66 -7.53 12.32
N HIS A 221 11.95 -7.64 12.65
CA HIS A 221 12.49 -7.10 13.90
C HIS A 221 12.28 -5.59 14.01
N ASP A 222 12.58 -4.85 12.96
CA ASP A 222 12.47 -3.39 12.94
C ASP A 222 11.02 -2.92 13.10
N ILE A 223 10.07 -3.57 12.39
CA ILE A 223 8.64 -3.25 12.50
C ILE A 223 8.13 -3.61 13.91
N ALA A 224 8.44 -4.81 14.41
CA ALA A 224 8.04 -5.24 15.76
C ALA A 224 8.64 -4.34 16.85
N PHE A 225 9.90 -3.92 16.70
CA PHE A 225 10.54 -2.99 17.62
C PHE A 225 9.85 -1.62 17.60
N TYR A 226 9.50 -1.11 16.40
CA TYR A 226 8.78 0.15 16.28
C TYR A 226 7.41 0.10 16.98
N ILE A 227 6.65 -0.98 16.78
CA ILE A 227 5.34 -1.20 17.41
C ILE A 227 5.51 -1.18 18.94
N ARG A 228 6.36 -2.05 19.51
CA ARG A 228 6.58 -2.15 20.97
C ARG A 228 7.00 -0.82 21.58
N LYS A 229 7.91 -0.09 20.91
CA LYS A 229 8.37 1.21 21.40
C LYS A 229 7.23 2.23 21.51
N LYS A 230 6.25 2.17 20.62
CA LYS A 230 5.11 3.08 20.63
C LYS A 230 4.06 2.69 21.66
N GLU A 231 3.84 1.39 21.87
CA GLU A 231 2.93 0.88 22.90
C GLU A 231 3.43 1.20 24.32
N ILE A 232 4.71 0.94 24.60
CA ILE A 232 5.32 1.29 25.92
C ILE A 232 5.22 2.78 26.19
N GLY A 233 5.46 3.64 25.18
CA GLY A 233 5.31 5.08 25.31
C GLY A 233 3.88 5.52 25.65
N ARG A 234 2.85 4.80 25.18
CA ARG A 234 1.44 5.07 25.51
C ARG A 234 1.08 4.60 26.93
N ALA A 235 1.52 3.41 27.33
CA ALA A 235 1.30 2.90 28.70
C ALA A 235 1.87 3.86 29.73
N SER A 236 3.12 4.31 29.57
CA SER A 236 3.77 5.24 30.50
C SER A 236 3.14 6.64 30.56
N CYS A 237 2.38 7.03 29.54
CA CYS A 237 1.59 8.28 29.55
C CYS A 237 0.24 8.11 30.26
N ARG A 238 -0.37 6.91 30.21
CA ARG A 238 -1.63 6.62 30.93
C ARG A 238 -1.42 6.49 32.44
N GLU A 239 -0.26 6.02 32.88
CA GLU A 239 0.08 5.91 34.31
C GLU A 239 0.47 7.23 34.98
N ARG A 240 0.62 8.34 34.19
CA ARG A 240 1.01 9.66 34.69
C ARG A 240 -0.13 10.69 34.70
N VAL A 241 -1.37 10.26 34.51
CA VAL A 241 -2.60 11.03 34.66
C VAL A 241 -3.43 10.41 35.77
#